data_f763bdab010619d4107d9033d3ec5751
#
_entry.id   f763bdab010619d4107d9033d3ec5751
#
_cell.length_a   1.000
_cell.length_b   1.000
_cell.length_c   1.000
_cell.angle_alpha   90.00
_cell.angle_beta   90.00
_cell.angle_gamma   90.00
#
_symmetry.space_group_name_H-M   'P 1'
#
loop_
_entity.id
_entity.type
_entity.pdbx_description
1 polymer ?
#
loop_
_entity_poly.entity_id
_entity_poly.type
_entity_poly.pdbx_seq_one_letter_code
_entity_poly.pdbx_strand_id
1 'polypeptide(L)'
;MEKMDQIQKPMDVQTHLKMTLISLKNGKERRRSRELTSIEKRYEDGRYDKKSLLLFSQPKEVKGTGFLTWDKVGIAPDDQWLYLPALKKVKRIRTNEKGRSFMGTDFSYEDLSGRDLDADKYELLGVDIIHGTDCYKIRANPIEKGSQYSWRILWIDKTHSLMKRVEFFNKKEMVFKILDIPDHVKNGDYWTATKMIMKNLKNNHSTELTVLKIKYDQDLKDNVFTESFLKRN
;
A
#
# COMPACT_ATOMS: atom_id res chain seq x y z
N MET A 1 -7.74 -15.50 7.20
CA MET A 1 -6.64 -14.52 7.32
C MET A 1 -5.29 -15.20 7.46
N GLU A 2 -5.10 -16.14 8.39
CA GLU A 2 -3.83 -16.86 8.60
C GLU A 2 -3.23 -17.45 7.30
N LYS A 3 -4.04 -18.10 6.47
CA LYS A 3 -3.57 -18.65 5.17
C LYS A 3 -3.00 -17.57 4.24
N MET A 4 -3.53 -16.35 4.28
CA MET A 4 -3.00 -15.23 3.50
C MET A 4 -1.62 -14.80 4.03
N ASP A 5 -1.43 -14.84 5.35
CA ASP A 5 -0.15 -14.48 5.95
C ASP A 5 0.94 -15.54 5.74
N GLN A 6 0.53 -16.81 5.58
CA GLN A 6 1.41 -17.94 5.27
C GLN A 6 1.89 -18.00 3.80
N ILE A 7 1.37 -17.13 2.92
CA ILE A 7 1.90 -17.02 1.54
C ILE A 7 3.38 -16.67 1.62
N GLN A 8 4.20 -17.44 0.90
CA GLN A 8 5.64 -17.20 0.85
C GLN A 8 5.95 -15.78 0.36
N LYS A 9 6.73 -15.07 1.13
CA LYS A 9 7.13 -13.69 0.88
C LYS A 9 8.64 -13.62 0.67
N PRO A 10 9.15 -12.84 -0.30
CA PRO A 10 10.60 -12.66 -0.47
C PRO A 10 11.20 -11.93 0.74
N MET A 11 12.48 -12.16 0.99
CA MET A 11 13.23 -11.42 2.01
C MET A 11 13.41 -9.96 1.62
N ASP A 12 13.61 -9.70 0.35
CA ASP A 12 13.58 -8.35 -0.20
C ASP A 12 12.97 -8.32 -1.60
N VAL A 13 12.45 -7.16 -1.98
CA VAL A 13 11.89 -6.93 -3.31
C VAL A 13 12.18 -5.52 -3.80
N GLN A 14 12.57 -5.41 -5.05
CA GLN A 14 12.67 -4.16 -5.78
C GLN A 14 11.68 -4.15 -6.92
N THR A 15 10.79 -3.17 -6.94
CA THR A 15 9.74 -3.04 -7.95
C THR A 15 9.82 -1.69 -8.64
N HIS A 16 9.83 -1.67 -9.97
CA HIS A 16 9.62 -0.45 -10.74
C HIS A 16 8.15 -0.31 -11.07
N LEU A 17 7.54 0.81 -10.69
CA LEU A 17 6.11 1.05 -10.72
C LEU A 17 5.78 2.27 -11.59
N LYS A 18 4.67 2.16 -12.32
CA LYS A 18 3.96 3.30 -12.88
C LYS A 18 2.74 3.60 -12.02
N MET A 19 2.64 4.83 -11.54
CA MET A 19 1.51 5.36 -10.80
C MET A 19 0.76 6.34 -11.68
N THR A 20 -0.51 6.09 -11.98
CA THR A 20 -1.35 6.97 -12.80
C THR A 20 -2.48 7.53 -11.96
N LEU A 21 -2.52 8.85 -11.81
CA LEU A 21 -3.61 9.59 -11.17
C LEU A 21 -4.64 9.94 -12.25
N ILE A 22 -5.88 9.52 -12.02
CA ILE A 22 -6.98 9.66 -12.98
C ILE A 22 -8.07 10.50 -12.32
N SER A 23 -8.49 11.57 -12.95
CA SER A 23 -9.58 12.43 -12.50
C SER A 23 -10.60 12.63 -13.60
N LEU A 24 -11.88 12.57 -13.25
CA LEU A 24 -12.99 12.89 -14.15
C LEU A 24 -13.53 14.29 -13.83
N LYS A 25 -13.36 15.24 -14.74
CA LYS A 25 -13.87 16.61 -14.59
C LYS A 25 -14.66 17.01 -15.83
N ASN A 26 -15.93 17.39 -15.63
CA ASN A 26 -16.85 17.80 -16.71
C ASN A 26 -16.93 16.74 -17.84
N GLY A 27 -17.02 15.45 -17.47
CA GLY A 27 -17.07 14.34 -18.43
C GLY A 27 -15.74 14.04 -19.14
N LYS A 28 -14.66 14.79 -18.88
CA LYS A 28 -13.35 14.59 -19.48
C LYS A 28 -12.41 13.93 -18.48
N GLU A 29 -11.82 12.82 -18.90
CA GLU A 29 -10.77 12.14 -18.14
C GLU A 29 -9.43 12.84 -18.31
N ARG A 30 -8.73 13.05 -17.20
CA ARG A 30 -7.35 13.56 -17.16
C ARG A 30 -6.46 12.54 -16.45
N ARG A 31 -5.35 12.20 -17.08
CA ARG A 31 -4.34 11.28 -16.54
C ARG A 31 -3.02 11.99 -16.30
N ARG A 32 -2.40 11.71 -15.14
CA ARG A 32 -1.02 12.13 -14.83
C ARG A 32 -0.27 10.91 -14.35
N SER A 33 0.82 10.60 -15.01
CA SER A 33 1.65 9.44 -14.64
C SER A 33 2.91 9.87 -13.91
N ARG A 34 3.33 9.01 -12.98
CA ARG A 34 4.59 9.10 -12.24
C ARG A 34 5.28 7.75 -12.33
N GLU A 35 6.60 7.74 -12.35
CA GLU A 35 7.37 6.51 -12.20
C GLU A 35 8.13 6.56 -10.90
N LEU A 36 8.21 5.41 -10.24
CA LEU A 36 8.87 5.26 -8.97
C LEU A 36 9.44 3.85 -8.81
N THR A 37 10.44 3.73 -7.97
CA THR A 37 10.97 2.46 -7.49
C THR A 37 10.49 2.24 -6.06
N SER A 38 9.90 1.09 -5.78
CA SER A 38 9.64 0.57 -4.43
C SER A 38 10.74 -0.42 -4.09
N ILE A 39 11.30 -0.28 -2.91
CA ILE A 39 12.30 -1.18 -2.34
C ILE A 39 11.78 -1.61 -0.98
N GLU A 40 11.69 -2.91 -0.73
CA GLU A 40 11.20 -3.47 0.54
C GLU A 40 12.15 -4.55 1.03
N LYS A 41 12.34 -4.63 2.33
CA LYS A 41 13.10 -5.70 3.00
C LYS A 41 12.37 -6.12 4.26
N ARG A 42 12.26 -7.44 4.44
CA ARG A 42 11.70 -8.08 5.63
C ARG A 42 12.79 -8.41 6.64
N TYR A 43 12.37 -8.52 7.88
CA TYR A 43 13.22 -8.89 9.01
C TYR A 43 12.51 -10.00 9.77
N GLU A 44 13.21 -11.06 10.10
CA GLU A 44 12.67 -12.19 10.87
C GLU A 44 12.69 -11.94 12.37
N ASP A 45 13.64 -11.08 12.80
CA ASP A 45 13.87 -10.77 14.20
C ASP A 45 13.87 -9.28 14.46
N GLY A 46 13.47 -8.91 15.67
CA GLY A 46 13.63 -7.55 16.18
C GLY A 46 12.37 -6.73 16.20
N ARG A 47 12.54 -5.42 16.13
CA ARG A 47 11.49 -4.43 16.32
C ARG A 47 10.63 -4.20 15.09
N TYR A 48 11.12 -4.54 13.91
CA TYR A 48 10.50 -4.22 12.62
C TYR A 48 10.22 -5.50 11.85
N ASP A 49 9.01 -5.64 11.30
CA ASP A 49 8.66 -6.69 10.34
C ASP A 49 9.23 -6.38 8.96
N LYS A 50 9.13 -5.12 8.55
CA LYS A 50 9.52 -4.69 7.23
C LYS A 50 9.99 -3.24 7.22
N LYS A 51 10.92 -2.92 6.30
CA LYS A 51 11.22 -1.53 5.91
C LYS A 51 10.98 -1.36 4.43
N SER A 52 10.44 -0.22 4.04
CA SER A 52 10.17 0.09 2.65
C SER A 52 10.59 1.52 2.30
N LEU A 53 10.98 1.71 1.04
CA LEU A 53 11.38 2.98 0.49
C LEU A 53 10.77 3.16 -0.90
N LEU A 54 10.01 4.23 -1.10
CA LEU A 54 9.52 4.66 -2.41
C LEU A 54 10.37 5.84 -2.89
N LEU A 55 10.90 5.77 -4.12
CA LEU A 55 11.68 6.82 -4.74
C LEU A 55 11.08 7.20 -6.08
N PHE A 56 10.61 8.43 -6.21
CA PHE A 56 10.05 8.94 -7.46
C PHE A 56 11.15 9.35 -8.44
N SER A 57 11.08 8.84 -9.67
CA SER A 57 12.02 9.13 -10.76
C SER A 57 11.46 10.08 -11.81
N GLN A 58 10.14 10.09 -12.02
CA GLN A 58 9.44 10.90 -13.02
C GLN A 58 8.05 11.33 -12.52
N PRO A 59 7.51 12.44 -13.00
CA PRO A 59 8.15 13.49 -13.81
C PRO A 59 9.06 14.39 -12.94
N LYS A 60 9.65 15.43 -13.55
CA LYS A 60 10.62 16.35 -12.90
C LYS A 60 10.08 16.97 -11.58
N GLU A 61 8.77 17.26 -11.53
CA GLU A 61 8.11 17.91 -10.37
C GLU A 61 8.12 17.04 -9.11
N VAL A 62 8.20 15.73 -9.24
CA VAL A 62 8.25 14.78 -8.11
C VAL A 62 9.57 14.02 -8.02
N LYS A 63 10.45 14.16 -9.01
CA LYS A 63 11.73 13.44 -9.05
C LYS A 63 12.54 13.70 -7.78
N GLY A 64 13.10 12.61 -7.22
CA GLY A 64 13.87 12.62 -5.99
C GLY A 64 13.02 12.71 -4.71
N THR A 65 11.67 12.81 -4.83
CA THR A 65 10.81 12.62 -3.66
C THR A 65 10.96 11.20 -3.17
N GLY A 66 11.14 11.05 -1.87
CA GLY A 66 11.28 9.75 -1.24
C GLY A 66 10.33 9.58 -0.05
N PHE A 67 9.83 8.37 0.13
CA PHE A 67 8.99 8.02 1.26
C PHE A 67 9.52 6.73 1.90
N LEU A 68 9.93 6.84 3.16
CA LEU A 68 10.49 5.75 3.96
C LEU A 68 9.47 5.32 5.01
N THR A 69 9.25 4.00 5.12
CA THR A 69 8.42 3.41 6.17
C THR A 69 9.20 2.33 6.90
N TRP A 70 9.09 2.31 8.22
CA TRP A 70 9.54 1.21 9.07
C TRP A 70 8.31 0.62 9.74
N ASP A 71 7.86 -0.51 9.24
CA ASP A 71 6.72 -1.26 9.77
C ASP A 71 7.16 -1.99 11.03
N LYS A 72 6.52 -1.70 12.15
CA LYS A 72 6.84 -2.32 13.45
C LYS A 72 6.07 -3.62 13.63
N VAL A 73 6.67 -4.53 14.35
CA VAL A 73 5.97 -5.74 14.80
C VAL A 73 4.89 -5.34 15.80
N GLY A 74 3.69 -5.92 15.66
CA GLY A 74 2.54 -5.72 16.53
C GLY A 74 1.78 -4.43 16.24
N ILE A 75 1.03 -3.95 17.24
CA ILE A 75 0.08 -2.84 17.08
C ILE A 75 0.69 -1.43 17.20
N ALA A 76 2.00 -1.33 17.48
CA ALA A 76 2.65 -0.03 17.62
C ALA A 76 2.64 0.75 16.29
N PRO A 77 2.33 2.06 16.28
CA PRO A 77 2.30 2.83 15.03
C PRO A 77 3.65 2.83 14.32
N ASP A 78 3.64 2.55 13.00
CA ASP A 78 4.82 2.58 12.16
C ASP A 78 5.47 3.95 12.09
N ASP A 79 6.76 3.98 11.84
CA ASP A 79 7.50 5.20 11.60
C ASP A 79 7.56 5.51 10.09
N GLN A 80 7.21 6.74 9.71
CA GLN A 80 7.15 7.17 8.32
C GLN A 80 7.80 8.53 8.12
N TRP A 81 8.57 8.68 7.03
CA TRP A 81 9.24 9.94 6.66
C TRP A 81 9.05 10.24 5.18
N LEU A 82 8.73 11.48 4.88
CA LEU A 82 8.62 12.01 3.53
C LEU A 82 9.75 13.01 3.29
N TYR A 83 10.55 12.79 2.26
CA TYR A 83 11.51 13.76 1.75
C TYR A 83 10.97 14.49 0.54
N LEU A 84 11.02 15.80 0.56
CA LEU A 84 10.63 16.69 -0.52
C LEU A 84 11.84 17.47 -1.02
N PRO A 85 12.38 17.15 -2.22
CA PRO A 85 13.59 17.81 -2.76
C PRO A 85 13.45 19.32 -2.86
N ALA A 86 12.30 19.82 -3.27
CA ALA A 86 12.03 21.25 -3.36
C ALA A 86 12.21 22.01 -2.03
N LEU A 87 11.98 21.32 -0.90
CA LEU A 87 12.15 21.86 0.44
C LEU A 87 13.48 21.46 1.09
N LYS A 88 14.20 20.51 0.49
CA LYS A 88 15.41 19.87 1.04
C LYS A 88 15.21 19.38 2.48
N LYS A 89 13.99 18.93 2.82
CA LYS A 89 13.60 18.55 4.19
C LYS A 89 12.99 17.15 4.22
N VAL A 90 13.35 16.41 5.27
CA VAL A 90 12.64 15.19 5.68
C VAL A 90 11.58 15.61 6.71
N LYS A 91 10.35 15.21 6.47
CA LYS A 91 9.22 15.37 7.40
C LYS A 91 8.83 14.02 7.93
N ARG A 92 8.85 13.83 9.25
CA ARG A 92 8.22 12.66 9.89
C ARG A 92 6.71 12.81 9.85
N ILE A 93 6.01 11.77 9.40
CA ILE A 93 4.54 11.72 9.37
C ILE A 93 4.05 11.32 10.77
N ARG A 94 3.26 12.19 11.38
CA ARG A 94 2.68 11.92 12.70
C ARG A 94 1.49 10.99 12.58
N THR A 95 1.17 10.24 13.63
CA THR A 95 0.05 9.28 13.66
C THR A 95 -1.27 9.90 13.23
N ASN A 96 -1.56 11.13 13.69
CA ASN A 96 -2.79 11.86 13.31
C ASN A 96 -2.77 12.41 11.86
N GLU A 97 -1.66 12.31 11.14
CA GLU A 97 -1.54 12.70 9.74
C GLU A 97 -1.65 11.48 8.79
N LYS A 98 -1.59 10.24 9.33
CA LYS A 98 -1.59 9.00 8.51
C LYS A 98 -2.84 8.86 7.63
N GLY A 99 -3.97 9.41 8.03
CA GLY A 99 -5.18 9.46 7.21
C GLY A 99 -5.16 10.46 6.04
N ARG A 100 -4.13 11.30 5.91
CA ARG A 100 -4.02 12.25 4.79
C ARG A 100 -3.60 11.55 3.51
N SER A 101 -4.02 12.12 2.36
CA SER A 101 -3.61 11.67 1.03
C SER A 101 -2.10 11.72 0.86
N PHE A 102 -1.51 10.64 0.36
CA PHE A 102 -0.11 10.57 -0.04
C PHE A 102 0.09 11.29 -1.37
N MET A 103 0.73 12.43 -1.36
CA MET A 103 1.13 13.19 -2.57
C MET A 103 0.01 13.42 -3.60
N GLY A 104 -1.24 13.62 -3.11
CA GLY A 104 -2.41 13.84 -3.96
C GLY A 104 -2.94 12.59 -4.66
N THR A 105 -2.53 11.41 -4.24
CA THR A 105 -3.08 10.13 -4.67
C THR A 105 -4.31 9.76 -3.83
N ASP A 106 -5.00 8.68 -4.18
CA ASP A 106 -6.12 8.15 -3.39
C ASP A 106 -5.65 7.21 -2.27
N PHE A 107 -4.37 6.88 -2.26
CA PHE A 107 -3.73 6.24 -1.12
C PHE A 107 -3.47 7.28 -0.02
N SER A 108 -3.70 6.90 1.22
CA SER A 108 -3.27 7.64 2.40
C SER A 108 -1.92 7.11 2.90
N TYR A 109 -1.28 7.82 3.82
CA TYR A 109 -0.08 7.29 4.49
C TYR A 109 -0.38 6.01 5.26
N GLU A 110 -1.61 5.85 5.81
CA GLU A 110 -2.07 4.62 6.46
C GLU A 110 -2.13 3.43 5.49
N ASP A 111 -2.55 3.66 4.22
CA ASP A 111 -2.61 2.61 3.20
C ASP A 111 -1.23 2.12 2.73
N LEU A 112 -0.18 2.90 2.99
CA LEU A 112 1.20 2.57 2.61
C LEU A 112 2.00 1.93 3.76
N SER A 113 1.39 1.74 4.92
CA SER A 113 1.92 0.96 6.04
C SER A 113 1.61 -0.52 5.88
N GLY A 114 2.43 -1.37 6.45
CA GLY A 114 2.07 -2.76 6.75
C GLY A 114 0.86 -2.81 7.69
N ARG A 115 0.19 -3.96 7.71
CA ARG A 115 -0.87 -4.20 8.66
C ARG A 115 -0.83 -5.64 9.13
N ASP A 116 -0.54 -5.79 10.40
CA ASP A 116 -0.46 -7.09 11.06
C ASP A 116 -1.86 -7.71 11.21
N LEU A 117 -1.92 -9.03 11.27
CA LEU A 117 -3.19 -9.74 11.43
C LEU A 117 -3.90 -9.39 12.73
N ASP A 118 -3.16 -9.18 13.81
CA ASP A 118 -3.68 -8.85 15.14
C ASP A 118 -4.09 -7.37 15.28
N ALA A 119 -3.86 -6.55 14.24
CA ALA A 119 -4.32 -5.17 14.21
C ALA A 119 -5.83 -5.01 13.96
N ASP A 120 -6.51 -6.10 13.58
CA ASP A 120 -7.95 -6.12 13.34
C ASP A 120 -8.64 -7.31 14.01
N LYS A 121 -9.93 -7.15 14.31
CA LYS A 121 -10.85 -8.27 14.57
C LYS A 121 -11.57 -8.63 13.27
N TYR A 122 -11.55 -9.92 12.92
CA TYR A 122 -12.12 -10.42 11.68
C TYR A 122 -13.43 -11.17 11.91
N GLU A 123 -14.36 -10.98 10.97
CA GLU A 123 -15.65 -11.66 10.91
C GLU A 123 -15.89 -12.14 9.47
N LEU A 124 -16.16 -13.44 9.30
CA LEU A 124 -16.52 -13.99 7.99
C LEU A 124 -18.00 -13.65 7.72
N LEU A 125 -18.22 -12.84 6.69
CA LEU A 125 -19.57 -12.44 6.25
C LEU A 125 -20.18 -13.42 5.23
N GLY A 126 -19.37 -14.28 4.62
CA GLY A 126 -19.80 -15.24 3.61
C GLY A 126 -18.83 -15.33 2.44
N VAL A 127 -19.37 -15.57 1.25
CA VAL A 127 -18.60 -15.71 0.00
C VAL A 127 -19.20 -14.80 -1.07
N ASP A 128 -18.37 -14.43 -2.04
CA ASP A 128 -18.74 -13.55 -3.13
C ASP A 128 -17.86 -13.82 -4.35
N ILE A 129 -18.20 -13.29 -5.51
CA ILE A 129 -17.39 -13.41 -6.74
C ILE A 129 -16.83 -12.03 -7.08
N ILE A 130 -15.51 -11.90 -7.12
CA ILE A 130 -14.79 -10.68 -7.50
C ILE A 130 -13.89 -10.95 -8.70
N HIS A 131 -14.10 -10.22 -9.79
CA HIS A 131 -13.36 -10.40 -11.04
C HIS A 131 -13.37 -11.87 -11.53
N GLY A 132 -14.52 -12.56 -11.39
CA GLY A 132 -14.66 -13.97 -11.78
C GLY A 132 -13.99 -14.97 -10.83
N THR A 133 -13.53 -14.54 -9.67
CA THR A 133 -12.84 -15.38 -8.67
C THR A 133 -13.71 -15.54 -7.42
N ASP A 134 -13.89 -16.78 -6.95
CA ASP A 134 -14.56 -17.07 -5.68
C ASP A 134 -13.74 -16.56 -4.50
N CYS A 135 -14.34 -15.70 -3.70
CA CYS A 135 -13.68 -15.02 -2.59
C CYS A 135 -14.41 -15.25 -1.27
N TYR A 136 -13.65 -15.35 -0.18
CA TYR A 136 -14.18 -15.10 1.14
C TYR A 136 -14.42 -13.59 1.30
N LYS A 137 -15.59 -13.22 1.82
CA LYS A 137 -15.93 -11.84 2.19
C LYS A 137 -15.77 -11.69 3.69
N ILE A 138 -14.83 -10.86 4.12
CA ILE A 138 -14.41 -10.75 5.52
C ILE A 138 -14.49 -9.29 5.96
N ARG A 139 -15.15 -9.03 7.08
CA ARG A 139 -15.11 -7.74 7.76
C ARG A 139 -13.87 -7.67 8.64
N ALA A 140 -13.13 -6.57 8.58
CA ALA A 140 -11.97 -6.28 9.40
C ALA A 140 -12.23 -4.99 10.20
N ASN A 141 -12.28 -5.11 11.53
CA ASN A 141 -12.54 -4.01 12.45
C ASN A 141 -11.24 -3.65 13.16
N PRO A 142 -10.71 -2.42 12.99
CA PRO A 142 -9.49 -1.98 13.67
C PRO A 142 -9.60 -2.10 15.20
N ILE A 143 -8.59 -2.67 15.85
CA ILE A 143 -8.50 -2.73 17.31
C ILE A 143 -8.02 -1.38 17.84
N GLU A 144 -7.08 -0.73 17.13
CA GLU A 144 -6.53 0.55 17.53
C GLU A 144 -7.46 1.72 17.29
N LYS A 145 -7.45 2.66 18.26
CA LYS A 145 -8.04 3.99 18.08
C LYS A 145 -7.07 4.86 17.29
N GLY A 146 -7.43 5.30 16.09
CA GLY A 146 -6.59 6.21 15.30
C GLY A 146 -6.65 5.98 13.80
N SER A 147 -7.08 4.81 13.34
CA SER A 147 -7.38 4.56 11.94
C SER A 147 -8.43 5.54 11.42
N GLN A 148 -8.27 6.04 10.20
CA GLN A 148 -9.29 6.82 9.51
C GLN A 148 -10.52 5.96 9.14
N TYR A 149 -10.37 4.65 9.13
CA TYR A 149 -11.39 3.68 8.77
C TYR A 149 -12.16 3.20 9.99
N SER A 150 -13.51 3.09 9.88
CA SER A 150 -14.32 2.43 10.89
C SER A 150 -14.16 0.92 10.81
N TRP A 151 -14.23 0.38 9.61
CA TRP A 151 -13.91 -1.01 9.25
C TRP A 151 -13.59 -1.09 7.77
N ARG A 152 -13.21 -2.29 7.33
CA ARG A 152 -12.98 -2.65 5.92
C ARG A 152 -13.71 -3.94 5.62
N ILE A 153 -14.10 -4.12 4.36
CA ILE A 153 -14.49 -5.42 3.82
C ILE A 153 -13.39 -5.89 2.89
N LEU A 154 -12.92 -7.10 3.13
CA LEU A 154 -11.84 -7.73 2.39
C LEU A 154 -12.42 -8.87 1.55
N TRP A 155 -12.03 -8.98 0.29
CA TRP A 155 -12.32 -10.13 -0.55
C TRP A 155 -11.02 -10.86 -0.82
N ILE A 156 -10.94 -12.10 -0.35
CA ILE A 156 -9.75 -12.95 -0.42
C ILE A 156 -10.07 -14.20 -1.25
N ASP A 157 -9.32 -14.40 -2.32
CA ASP A 157 -9.38 -15.58 -3.19
C ASP A 157 -9.30 -16.86 -2.38
N LYS A 158 -10.26 -17.78 -2.58
CA LYS A 158 -10.33 -19.05 -1.86
C LYS A 158 -9.20 -20.01 -2.23
N THR A 159 -8.67 -19.92 -3.44
CA THR A 159 -7.70 -20.87 -3.98
C THR A 159 -6.28 -20.54 -3.55
N HIS A 160 -5.90 -19.27 -3.68
CA HIS A 160 -4.52 -18.83 -3.45
C HIS A 160 -4.38 -17.90 -2.24
N SER A 161 -5.51 -17.57 -1.57
CA SER A 161 -5.56 -16.63 -0.44
C SER A 161 -5.06 -15.22 -0.76
N LEU A 162 -5.19 -14.79 -2.01
CA LEU A 162 -4.76 -13.46 -2.47
C LEU A 162 -5.86 -12.43 -2.27
N MET A 163 -5.49 -11.21 -1.87
CA MET A 163 -6.40 -10.08 -1.78
C MET A 163 -6.88 -9.66 -3.18
N LYS A 164 -8.20 -9.60 -3.40
CA LYS A 164 -8.80 -9.19 -4.68
C LYS A 164 -9.43 -7.81 -4.61
N ARG A 165 -10.01 -7.46 -3.46
CA ARG A 165 -10.67 -6.17 -3.24
C ARG A 165 -10.66 -5.79 -1.76
N VAL A 166 -10.62 -4.48 -1.49
CA VAL A 166 -10.88 -3.91 -0.17
C VAL A 166 -11.84 -2.74 -0.33
N GLU A 167 -12.92 -2.72 0.45
CA GLU A 167 -13.78 -1.55 0.63
C GLU A 167 -13.50 -0.92 1.98
N PHE A 168 -13.35 0.41 1.97
CA PHE A 168 -13.01 1.19 3.15
C PHE A 168 -14.21 2.02 3.60
N PHE A 169 -14.58 1.87 4.85
CA PHE A 169 -15.71 2.55 5.47
C PHE A 169 -15.25 3.71 6.35
N ASN A 170 -15.85 4.87 6.17
CA ASN A 170 -15.57 6.06 6.97
C ASN A 170 -16.28 6.03 8.33
N LYS A 171 -16.07 7.05 9.17
CA LYS A 171 -16.70 7.17 10.51
C LYS A 171 -18.24 7.32 10.46
N LYS A 172 -18.83 7.55 9.29
CA LYS A 172 -20.30 7.54 9.06
C LYS A 172 -20.78 6.21 8.47
N GLU A 173 -19.92 5.19 8.52
CA GLU A 173 -20.23 3.83 8.05
C GLU A 173 -20.57 3.73 6.55
N MET A 174 -20.09 4.68 5.76
CA MET A 174 -20.26 4.68 4.31
C MET A 174 -18.98 4.28 3.62
N VAL A 175 -19.08 3.45 2.58
CA VAL A 175 -17.96 3.17 1.66
C VAL A 175 -17.54 4.49 1.00
N PHE A 176 -16.25 4.80 1.05
CA PHE A 176 -15.73 5.99 0.41
C PHE A 176 -14.48 5.77 -0.43
N LYS A 177 -13.83 4.62 -0.25
CA LYS A 177 -12.70 4.17 -1.09
C LYS A 177 -12.84 2.69 -1.39
N ILE A 178 -12.36 2.29 -2.56
CA ILE A 178 -12.28 0.89 -3.00
C ILE A 178 -10.89 0.65 -3.57
N LEU A 179 -10.20 -0.35 -3.08
CA LEU A 179 -9.00 -0.90 -3.68
C LEU A 179 -9.36 -2.17 -4.45
N ASP A 180 -9.22 -2.15 -5.76
CA ASP A 180 -9.31 -3.32 -6.63
C ASP A 180 -7.89 -3.83 -6.96
N ILE A 181 -7.70 -5.15 -6.90
CA ILE A 181 -6.46 -5.85 -7.24
C ILE A 181 -6.81 -6.95 -8.25
N PRO A 182 -7.04 -6.59 -9.52
CA PRO A 182 -7.54 -7.55 -10.51
C PRO A 182 -6.49 -8.61 -10.87
N ASP A 183 -5.23 -8.22 -10.96
CA ASP A 183 -4.19 -9.01 -11.57
C ASP A 183 -3.10 -9.41 -10.58
N HIS A 184 -2.84 -10.71 -10.49
CA HIS A 184 -1.71 -11.28 -9.78
C HIS A 184 -0.95 -12.21 -10.70
N VAL A 185 0.37 -12.21 -10.58
CA VAL A 185 1.26 -13.13 -11.30
C VAL A 185 2.12 -13.88 -10.30
N LYS A 186 2.23 -15.19 -10.52
CA LYS A 186 3.18 -16.03 -9.79
C LYS A 186 4.49 -16.06 -10.55
N ASN A 187 5.59 -15.67 -9.88
CA ASN A 187 6.94 -15.70 -10.42
C ASN A 187 7.83 -16.49 -9.45
N GLY A 188 8.19 -17.71 -9.85
CA GLY A 188 8.79 -18.67 -8.92
C GLY A 188 7.83 -19.01 -7.79
N ASP A 189 8.28 -18.82 -6.56
CA ASP A 189 7.50 -19.10 -5.36
C ASP A 189 6.63 -17.90 -4.91
N TYR A 190 6.81 -16.74 -5.51
CA TYR A 190 6.20 -15.48 -5.04
C TYR A 190 5.01 -15.05 -5.88
N TRP A 191 3.92 -14.65 -5.20
CA TRP A 191 2.79 -13.97 -5.81
C TRP A 191 2.95 -12.46 -5.75
N THR A 192 2.69 -11.79 -6.87
CA THR A 192 2.74 -10.34 -6.97
C THR A 192 1.46 -9.78 -7.54
N ALA A 193 0.86 -8.81 -6.85
CA ALA A 193 -0.17 -7.95 -7.42
C ALA A 193 0.47 -7.04 -8.48
N THR A 194 0.17 -7.27 -9.75
CA THR A 194 0.77 -6.50 -10.86
C THR A 194 0.01 -5.23 -11.18
N LYS A 195 -1.26 -5.17 -10.74
CA LYS A 195 -2.11 -4.00 -10.89
C LYS A 195 -2.93 -3.76 -9.62
N MET A 196 -2.97 -2.51 -9.17
CA MET A 196 -3.80 -2.06 -8.04
C MET A 196 -4.48 -0.76 -8.42
N ILE A 197 -5.78 -0.62 -8.12
CA ILE A 197 -6.57 0.57 -8.44
C ILE A 197 -7.29 1.02 -7.17
N MET A 198 -6.85 2.14 -6.60
CA MET A 198 -7.55 2.80 -5.50
C MET A 198 -8.52 3.83 -6.07
N LYS A 199 -9.82 3.63 -5.85
CA LYS A 199 -10.88 4.54 -6.26
C LYS A 199 -11.38 5.36 -5.07
N ASN A 200 -11.50 6.66 -5.24
CA ASN A 200 -12.11 7.56 -4.27
C ASN A 200 -13.51 7.95 -4.74
N LEU A 201 -14.53 7.44 -4.03
CA LEU A 201 -15.93 7.62 -4.43
C LEU A 201 -16.46 9.04 -4.18
N LYS A 202 -15.73 9.86 -3.40
CA LYS A 202 -16.20 11.23 -3.07
C LYS A 202 -15.90 12.24 -4.17
N ASN A 203 -14.83 12.05 -4.92
CA ASN A 203 -14.33 13.08 -5.85
C ASN A 203 -14.08 12.56 -7.27
N ASN A 204 -14.58 11.36 -7.62
CA ASN A 204 -14.39 10.73 -8.91
C ASN A 204 -12.92 10.70 -9.35
N HIS A 205 -12.03 10.41 -8.40
CA HIS A 205 -10.61 10.29 -8.61
C HIS A 205 -10.17 8.87 -8.34
N SER A 206 -9.19 8.39 -9.09
CA SER A 206 -8.56 7.09 -8.85
C SER A 206 -7.05 7.13 -9.08
N THR A 207 -6.36 6.28 -8.37
CA THR A 207 -4.91 6.06 -8.55
C THR A 207 -4.66 4.61 -8.91
N GLU A 208 -4.06 4.40 -10.07
CA GLU A 208 -3.64 3.09 -10.57
C GLU A 208 -2.14 2.91 -10.34
N LEU A 209 -1.75 1.78 -9.77
CA LEU A 209 -0.37 1.30 -9.68
C LEU A 209 -0.22 0.09 -10.59
N THR A 210 0.78 0.14 -11.48
CA THR A 210 1.12 -0.96 -12.39
C THR A 210 2.58 -1.32 -12.22
N VAL A 211 2.86 -2.61 -12.04
CA VAL A 211 4.22 -3.15 -11.98
C VAL A 211 4.80 -3.19 -13.39
N LEU A 212 5.92 -2.50 -13.60
CA LEU A 212 6.68 -2.50 -14.86
C LEU A 212 7.80 -3.55 -14.82
N LYS A 213 8.46 -3.68 -13.67
CA LYS A 213 9.55 -4.65 -13.45
C LYS A 213 9.62 -4.99 -11.97
N ILE A 214 9.97 -6.25 -11.68
CA ILE A 214 10.16 -6.71 -10.29
C ILE A 214 11.37 -7.63 -10.21
N LYS A 215 12.07 -7.56 -9.07
CA LYS A 215 13.17 -8.43 -8.69
C LYS A 215 13.01 -8.81 -7.23
N TYR A 216 13.24 -10.08 -6.89
CA TYR A 216 13.17 -10.62 -5.55
C TYR A 216 14.56 -11.04 -5.08
N ASP A 217 14.80 -11.03 -3.76
CA ASP A 217 15.94 -11.60 -3.06
C ASP A 217 17.28 -11.15 -3.66
N GLN A 218 17.46 -9.82 -3.74
CA GLN A 218 18.67 -9.17 -4.28
C GLN A 218 19.69 -8.83 -3.21
N ASP A 219 19.54 -9.32 -1.97
CA ASP A 219 20.38 -9.03 -0.82
C ASP A 219 20.56 -7.53 -0.57
N LEU A 220 19.41 -6.81 -0.52
CA LEU A 220 19.38 -5.37 -0.32
C LEU A 220 20.03 -4.99 1.02
N LYS A 221 20.87 -3.95 0.99
CA LYS A 221 21.59 -3.48 2.19
C LYS A 221 20.70 -2.56 3.03
N ASP A 222 20.83 -2.65 4.35
CA ASP A 222 20.02 -1.88 5.31
C ASP A 222 20.25 -0.37 5.23
N ASN A 223 21.40 0.06 4.72
CA ASN A 223 21.76 1.46 4.62
C ASN A 223 20.83 2.27 3.69
N VAL A 224 20.09 1.61 2.77
CA VAL A 224 19.11 2.27 1.92
C VAL A 224 17.83 2.66 2.67
N PHE A 225 17.53 2.01 3.80
CA PHE A 225 16.34 2.27 4.61
C PHE A 225 16.61 3.26 5.75
N THR A 226 17.32 4.35 5.46
CA THR A 226 17.69 5.36 6.45
C THR A 226 17.26 6.76 6.02
N GLU A 227 16.99 7.65 6.98
CA GLU A 227 16.74 9.06 6.70
C GLU A 227 17.91 9.74 5.97
N SER A 228 19.15 9.31 6.25
CA SER A 228 20.34 9.82 5.58
C SER A 228 20.38 9.44 4.10
N PHE A 229 19.96 8.24 3.76
CA PHE A 229 19.82 7.80 2.36
C PHE A 229 18.69 8.58 1.67
N LEU A 230 17.55 8.76 2.35
CA LEU A 230 16.40 9.50 1.85
C LEU A 230 16.75 10.95 1.45
N LYS A 231 17.71 11.59 2.14
CA LYS A 231 18.17 12.97 1.85
C LYS A 231 19.12 13.07 0.67
N ARG A 232 19.81 11.98 0.30
CA ARG A 232 20.89 11.99 -0.71
C ARG A 232 20.42 11.63 -2.11
N ASN A 233 19.19 11.12 -2.24
CA ASN A 233 18.52 10.80 -3.50
C ASN A 233 17.53 11.91 -3.85
#